data_fc17ca776c3fb6abb613ee6f9f65886c
#
_entry.id   fc17ca776c3fb6abb613ee6f9f65886c
#
_cell.length_a   1.000
_cell.length_b   1.000
_cell.length_c   1.000
_cell.angle_alpha   90.00
_cell.angle_beta   90.00
_cell.angle_gamma   90.00
#
_symmetry.space_group_name_H-M   'P 1'
#
loop_
_entity.id
_entity.type
_entity.pdbx_description
1 polymer ?
#
loop_
_entity_poly.entity_id
_entity_poly.type
_entity_poly.pdbx_seq_one_letter_code
_entity_poly.pdbx_strand_id
1 'polypeptide(L)'
;MTMNKTLIGLLLAGAAWMLAPALSYAQAAPAASAPAAAPASDRPGPNDYTSKGADTCLGCHDEEGASYSGSALFKTKHAQRGDKRAPFGPGGLQCEACHGPGAAHAAKGSKKKLTINSFKADSFMSVEQRNRACLTCHEGTSRTGWHASTHERAEVACTDCHKIHHPQGDAVLAKTRESEVCFTCHKQQRADFHKTSSHPVRQGKMACSDCHSPHGSTVQGMLAKPTLNQTCYTCHADKRGPVLWEHAPVAEDCSLCHTPHGSVRAAMLNKSPPLLCQQCHSSAGHPSVPRTGAALPANGGTGAIFVIAGSCTNCHTQVHGSNHPSGAKLMR
;
A
#
# COMPACT_ATOMS: atom_id res chain seq x y z
N MET A 1 40.34 30.61 45.17
CA MET A 1 41.77 30.35 45.00
C MET A 1 42.01 30.11 43.51
N THR A 2 42.61 31.10 42.89
CA THR A 2 43.61 31.15 41.83
C THR A 2 43.32 30.30 40.58
N MET A 3 42.85 30.93 39.46
CA MET A 3 43.64 31.56 38.38
C MET A 3 44.74 30.66 37.78
N ASN A 4 44.65 30.31 36.51
CA ASN A 4 45.65 30.86 35.57
C ASN A 4 45.22 30.76 34.11
N LYS A 5 45.48 31.87 33.41
CA LYS A 5 45.39 32.10 31.96
C LYS A 5 46.63 31.50 31.27
N THR A 6 46.54 31.11 30.01
CA THR A 6 47.55 31.54 29.03
C THR A 6 47.01 31.45 27.60
N LEU A 7 46.97 32.55 26.93
CA LEU A 7 46.92 32.76 25.48
C LEU A 7 48.23 32.27 24.83
N ILE A 8 48.16 31.65 23.65
CA ILE A 8 49.21 31.81 22.63
C ILE A 8 48.50 31.86 21.26
N GLY A 9 48.59 33.01 20.63
CA GLY A 9 48.28 33.21 19.24
C GLY A 9 49.48 32.83 18.37
N LEU A 10 49.22 32.30 17.18
CA LEU A 10 50.19 32.30 16.09
C LEU A 10 49.49 32.67 14.78
N LEU A 11 49.80 33.82 14.30
CA LEU A 11 49.61 34.30 12.95
C LEU A 11 50.59 33.55 12.02
N LEU A 12 50.13 32.97 10.94
CA LEU A 12 50.94 32.72 9.75
C LEU A 12 50.15 33.11 8.51
N ALA A 13 50.62 34.16 7.90
CA ALA A 13 50.28 34.62 6.57
C ALA A 13 50.96 33.72 5.53
N GLY A 14 50.35 33.58 4.38
CA GLY A 14 51.15 33.17 3.24
C GLY A 14 50.44 32.50 2.09
N ALA A 15 50.33 33.23 1.02
CA ALA A 15 50.42 32.83 -0.38
C ALA A 15 49.17 32.21 -1.04
N ALA A 16 48.44 33.11 -1.67
CA ALA A 16 47.53 32.77 -2.78
C ALA A 16 48.35 32.34 -4.00
N TRP A 17 48.18 31.10 -4.43
CA TRP A 17 48.58 30.63 -5.75
C TRP A 17 47.35 30.62 -6.65
N MET A 18 47.34 31.58 -7.59
CA MET A 18 46.40 31.58 -8.71
C MET A 18 46.82 30.50 -9.71
N LEU A 19 46.08 29.41 -9.77
CA LEU A 19 46.13 28.44 -10.87
C LEU A 19 44.99 28.77 -11.83
N ALA A 20 45.35 29.38 -12.96
CA ALA A 20 44.44 29.58 -14.08
C ALA A 20 44.15 28.20 -14.74
N PRO A 21 42.90 27.86 -15.07
CA PRO A 21 42.65 26.66 -15.85
C PRO A 21 43.00 26.91 -17.32
N ALA A 22 43.91 26.10 -17.85
CA ALA A 22 44.18 26.05 -19.28
C ALA A 22 42.93 25.45 -19.98
N LEU A 23 42.27 26.27 -20.76
CA LEU A 23 41.23 25.84 -21.70
C LEU A 23 41.87 25.03 -22.83
N SER A 24 41.87 23.71 -22.73
CA SER A 24 42.21 22.84 -23.85
C SER A 24 41.06 22.83 -24.86
N TYR A 25 41.24 23.49 -25.97
CA TYR A 25 40.39 23.35 -27.13
C TYR A 25 40.57 21.93 -27.69
N ALA A 26 39.62 21.05 -27.44
CA ALA A 26 39.53 19.76 -28.14
C ALA A 26 39.10 20.06 -29.58
N GLN A 27 40.01 19.83 -30.52
CA GLN A 27 39.67 19.84 -31.96
C GLN A 27 38.68 18.68 -32.22
N ALA A 28 37.50 19.02 -32.75
CA ALA A 28 36.54 18.06 -33.21
C ALA A 28 37.15 17.24 -34.34
N ALA A 29 37.23 15.94 -34.15
CA ALA A 29 37.58 15.00 -35.22
C ALA A 29 36.52 15.08 -36.34
N PRO A 30 36.86 14.96 -37.62
CA PRO A 30 35.89 14.91 -38.66
C PRO A 30 34.94 13.75 -38.46
N ALA A 31 33.62 14.03 -38.58
CA ALA A 31 32.57 13.05 -38.48
C ALA A 31 32.82 11.94 -39.53
N ALA A 32 33.04 10.74 -39.05
CA ALA A 32 33.07 9.55 -39.88
C ALA A 32 31.69 9.43 -40.55
N SER A 33 31.69 9.38 -41.88
CA SER A 33 30.50 9.13 -42.66
C SER A 33 29.85 7.85 -42.20
N ALA A 34 28.58 7.95 -41.77
CA ALA A 34 27.80 6.77 -41.35
C ALA A 34 27.79 5.74 -42.51
N PRO A 35 27.99 4.46 -42.24
CA PRO A 35 27.87 3.42 -43.23
C PRO A 35 26.47 3.48 -43.82
N ALA A 36 26.39 3.36 -45.15
CA ALA A 36 25.13 3.30 -45.91
C ALA A 36 24.22 2.23 -45.26
N ALA A 37 22.99 2.60 -44.93
CA ALA A 37 22.02 1.68 -44.37
C ALA A 37 21.90 0.44 -45.28
N ALA A 38 22.11 -0.74 -44.70
CA ALA A 38 21.82 -1.99 -45.41
C ALA A 38 20.38 -1.98 -45.87
N PRO A 39 20.04 -2.62 -47.00
CA PRO A 39 18.65 -2.67 -47.50
C PRO A 39 17.78 -3.25 -46.39
N ALA A 40 16.71 -2.53 -46.05
CA ALA A 40 15.76 -2.95 -45.04
C ALA A 40 15.26 -4.36 -45.37
N SER A 41 15.46 -5.30 -44.48
CA SER A 41 14.90 -6.63 -44.65
C SER A 41 13.39 -6.49 -44.69
N ASP A 42 12.69 -7.17 -45.60
CA ASP A 42 11.22 -7.21 -45.66
C ASP A 42 10.54 -7.78 -44.42
N ARG A 43 11.34 -8.19 -43.42
CA ARG A 43 10.86 -8.68 -42.11
C ARG A 43 10.79 -7.53 -41.12
N PRO A 44 9.63 -7.35 -40.47
CA PRO A 44 9.48 -6.36 -39.40
C PRO A 44 10.56 -6.53 -38.32
N GLY A 45 11.13 -5.43 -37.90
CA GLY A 45 12.08 -5.38 -36.81
C GLY A 45 11.42 -5.58 -35.43
N PRO A 46 12.20 -5.83 -34.38
CA PRO A 46 11.67 -6.07 -33.04
C PRO A 46 10.96 -4.86 -32.43
N ASN A 47 11.19 -3.66 -32.99
CA ASN A 47 10.60 -2.41 -32.49
C ASN A 47 9.51 -1.86 -33.43
N ASP A 48 9.10 -2.60 -34.44
CA ASP A 48 8.09 -2.15 -35.37
C ASP A 48 6.68 -2.42 -34.86
N TYR A 49 5.81 -1.43 -34.98
CA TYR A 49 4.39 -1.55 -34.66
C TYR A 49 3.61 -2.09 -35.87
N THR A 50 2.48 -2.74 -35.60
CA THR A 50 1.61 -3.26 -36.65
C THR A 50 0.91 -2.12 -37.40
N SER A 51 0.80 -2.22 -38.70
CA SER A 51 0.16 -1.18 -39.53
C SER A 51 -1.36 -1.11 -39.36
N LYS A 52 -1.99 -2.19 -38.91
CA LYS A 52 -3.45 -2.30 -38.72
C LYS A 52 -3.85 -2.28 -37.22
N GLY A 53 -2.90 -2.06 -36.32
CA GLY A 53 -3.17 -2.04 -34.89
C GLY A 53 -3.85 -3.31 -34.38
N ALA A 54 -4.90 -3.17 -33.58
CA ALA A 54 -5.64 -4.30 -32.98
C ALA A 54 -6.17 -5.32 -33.99
N ASP A 55 -6.53 -4.90 -35.22
CA ASP A 55 -7.05 -5.82 -36.23
C ASP A 55 -6.02 -6.88 -36.64
N THR A 56 -4.72 -6.54 -36.57
CA THR A 56 -3.65 -7.54 -36.75
C THR A 56 -3.65 -8.60 -35.68
N CYS A 57 -3.86 -8.18 -34.42
CA CYS A 57 -3.86 -9.07 -33.27
C CYS A 57 -5.09 -9.96 -33.25
N LEU A 58 -6.26 -9.39 -33.52
CA LEU A 58 -7.55 -10.09 -33.54
C LEU A 58 -7.63 -11.17 -34.61
N GLY A 59 -6.87 -11.05 -35.72
CA GLY A 59 -6.79 -12.10 -36.73
C GLY A 59 -6.29 -13.45 -36.21
N CYS A 60 -5.67 -13.49 -35.00
CA CYS A 60 -5.23 -14.74 -34.38
C CYS A 60 -5.80 -14.91 -32.96
N HIS A 61 -6.17 -13.82 -32.29
CA HIS A 61 -6.59 -13.84 -30.90
C HIS A 61 -8.11 -13.71 -30.70
N ASP A 62 -8.88 -13.80 -31.75
CA ASP A 62 -10.35 -13.74 -31.73
C ASP A 62 -11.04 -15.13 -31.76
N GLU A 63 -10.32 -16.16 -32.16
CA GLU A 63 -10.89 -17.50 -32.41
C GLU A 63 -11.17 -18.31 -31.14
N GLU A 64 -10.52 -18.00 -30.03
CA GLU A 64 -10.71 -18.78 -28.79
C GLU A 64 -11.86 -18.25 -27.92
N GLY A 65 -13.01 -18.08 -28.54
CA GLY A 65 -14.26 -17.90 -27.83
C GLY A 65 -14.34 -16.64 -26.99
N ALA A 66 -14.55 -15.49 -27.62
CA ALA A 66 -14.92 -14.24 -26.96
C ALA A 66 -13.91 -13.69 -25.95
N SER A 67 -12.70 -14.23 -25.93
CA SER A 67 -11.70 -13.85 -24.93
C SER A 67 -11.28 -12.40 -25.02
N TYR A 68 -11.14 -11.87 -26.22
CA TYR A 68 -10.59 -10.53 -26.41
C TYR A 68 -11.62 -9.53 -26.94
N SER A 69 -12.40 -9.87 -27.98
CA SER A 69 -13.42 -8.97 -28.54
C SER A 69 -14.58 -8.69 -27.58
N GLY A 70 -14.97 -9.70 -26.79
CA GLY A 70 -15.97 -9.59 -25.71
C GLY A 70 -15.41 -9.14 -24.36
N SER A 71 -14.10 -8.97 -24.27
CA SER A 71 -13.43 -8.66 -23.01
C SER A 71 -13.77 -7.27 -22.47
N ALA A 72 -13.62 -7.11 -21.17
CA ALA A 72 -13.75 -5.82 -20.52
C ALA A 72 -12.79 -4.77 -21.09
N LEU A 73 -11.70 -5.18 -21.73
CA LEU A 73 -10.76 -4.27 -22.40
C LEU A 73 -11.46 -3.45 -23.49
N PHE A 74 -12.33 -4.07 -24.30
CA PHE A 74 -13.12 -3.36 -25.30
C PHE A 74 -14.26 -2.55 -24.70
N LYS A 75 -14.67 -2.86 -23.50
CA LYS A 75 -15.67 -2.11 -22.72
C LYS A 75 -15.03 -1.00 -21.89
N THR A 76 -13.73 -1.08 -21.60
CA THR A 76 -12.99 -0.07 -20.84
C THR A 76 -12.42 1.01 -21.75
N LYS A 77 -12.11 2.16 -21.16
CA LYS A 77 -11.52 3.30 -21.87
C LYS A 77 -10.12 3.03 -22.45
N HIS A 78 -9.50 1.91 -22.10
CA HIS A 78 -8.16 1.58 -22.56
C HIS A 78 -8.08 1.17 -24.02
N ALA A 79 -9.14 0.58 -24.57
CA ALA A 79 -9.11 0.00 -25.91
C ALA A 79 -10.25 0.48 -26.83
N GLN A 80 -11.10 1.41 -26.40
CA GLN A 80 -12.19 1.89 -27.26
C GLN A 80 -11.65 2.78 -28.38
N ARG A 81 -11.89 2.39 -29.61
CA ARG A 81 -11.64 3.23 -30.78
C ARG A 81 -12.43 4.54 -30.65
N GLY A 82 -11.75 5.67 -30.86
CA GLY A 82 -12.37 6.99 -30.82
C GLY A 82 -12.51 7.59 -29.42
N ASP A 83 -12.20 6.89 -28.35
CA ASP A 83 -12.13 7.51 -27.02
C ASP A 83 -10.86 8.37 -26.92
N LYS A 84 -11.03 9.66 -26.65
CA LYS A 84 -9.91 10.61 -26.49
C LYS A 84 -8.95 10.25 -25.36
N ARG A 85 -9.37 9.36 -24.47
CA ARG A 85 -8.59 8.86 -23.32
C ARG A 85 -7.92 7.52 -23.63
N ALA A 86 -8.17 6.93 -24.79
CA ALA A 86 -7.46 5.74 -25.22
C ALA A 86 -5.98 6.09 -25.42
N PRO A 87 -5.05 5.25 -24.93
CA PRO A 87 -3.63 5.46 -25.18
C PRO A 87 -3.39 5.65 -26.70
N PHE A 88 -2.63 6.71 -27.04
CA PHE A 88 -2.23 7.04 -28.41
C PHE A 88 -3.37 7.46 -29.34
N GLY A 89 -4.53 7.85 -28.84
CA GLY A 89 -5.62 8.47 -29.60
C GLY A 89 -6.48 7.49 -30.44
N PRO A 90 -7.38 8.04 -31.25
CA PRO A 90 -8.27 7.24 -32.07
C PRO A 90 -7.48 6.41 -33.10
N GLY A 91 -7.67 5.10 -33.10
CA GLY A 91 -6.94 4.18 -33.98
C GLY A 91 -5.49 3.92 -33.58
N GLY A 92 -5.04 4.44 -32.39
CA GLY A 92 -3.69 4.29 -31.89
C GLY A 92 -3.32 2.86 -31.50
N LEU A 93 -2.21 2.73 -30.77
CA LEU A 93 -1.53 1.46 -30.54
C LEU A 93 -2.38 0.36 -29.85
N GLN A 94 -3.51 0.70 -29.26
CA GLN A 94 -4.47 -0.25 -28.68
C GLN A 94 -3.80 -1.39 -27.88
N CYS A 95 -3.76 -2.61 -28.40
CA CYS A 95 -3.09 -3.75 -27.77
C CYS A 95 -1.60 -3.46 -27.52
N GLU A 96 -0.96 -2.85 -28.51
CA GLU A 96 0.48 -2.56 -28.48
C GLU A 96 0.86 -1.46 -27.50
N ALA A 97 -0.11 -0.67 -27.00
CA ALA A 97 0.13 0.29 -25.92
C ALA A 97 0.65 -0.38 -24.64
N CYS A 98 0.20 -1.60 -24.38
CA CYS A 98 0.60 -2.39 -23.21
C CYS A 98 1.58 -3.51 -23.59
N HIS A 99 1.30 -4.19 -24.70
CA HIS A 99 2.07 -5.34 -25.16
C HIS A 99 3.33 -4.98 -25.96
N GLY A 100 3.50 -3.70 -26.29
CA GLY A 100 4.65 -3.23 -27.10
C GLY A 100 4.54 -3.58 -28.58
N PRO A 101 5.62 -3.28 -29.35
CA PRO A 101 5.66 -3.51 -30.79
C PRO A 101 5.36 -4.95 -31.17
N GLY A 102 4.34 -5.18 -31.97
CA GLY A 102 3.80 -6.49 -32.31
C GLY A 102 4.08 -6.98 -33.72
N ALA A 103 4.68 -6.16 -34.59
CA ALA A 103 4.86 -6.54 -35.99
C ALA A 103 5.71 -7.81 -36.16
N ALA A 104 6.81 -7.94 -35.42
CA ALA A 104 7.63 -9.15 -35.44
C ALA A 104 6.89 -10.37 -34.87
N HIS A 105 6.02 -10.18 -33.84
CA HIS A 105 5.18 -11.22 -33.28
C HIS A 105 4.16 -11.71 -34.31
N ALA A 106 3.52 -10.80 -35.01
CA ALA A 106 2.49 -11.09 -36.03
C ALA A 106 3.07 -11.69 -37.30
N ALA A 107 4.37 -11.52 -37.57
CA ALA A 107 5.00 -12.01 -38.78
C ALA A 107 4.91 -13.54 -38.90
N LYS A 108 4.75 -14.02 -40.14
CA LYS A 108 4.70 -15.45 -40.44
C LYS A 108 6.01 -16.12 -40.06
N GLY A 109 5.93 -17.24 -39.33
CA GLY A 109 7.09 -18.00 -38.89
C GLY A 109 7.84 -17.41 -37.67
N SER A 110 7.29 -16.41 -37.00
CA SER A 110 7.88 -15.84 -35.79
C SER A 110 7.88 -16.85 -34.62
N LYS A 111 8.90 -16.75 -33.75
CA LYS A 111 8.91 -17.44 -32.46
C LYS A 111 8.01 -16.65 -31.48
N LYS A 112 6.70 -16.81 -31.62
CA LYS A 112 5.67 -15.96 -31.00
C LYS A 112 5.80 -15.77 -29.49
N LYS A 113 6.36 -16.73 -28.78
CA LYS A 113 6.42 -16.70 -27.30
C LYS A 113 7.37 -15.63 -26.73
N LEU A 114 8.35 -15.14 -27.49
CA LEU A 114 9.41 -14.24 -27.00
C LEU A 114 9.42 -12.85 -27.68
N THR A 115 8.46 -12.57 -28.54
CA THR A 115 8.51 -11.38 -29.41
C THR A 115 7.50 -10.30 -29.05
N ILE A 116 6.77 -10.47 -27.96
CA ILE A 116 5.80 -9.48 -27.47
C ILE A 116 5.71 -9.55 -25.93
N ASN A 117 5.44 -8.43 -25.31
CA ASN A 117 5.32 -8.34 -23.86
C ASN A 117 4.14 -9.19 -23.35
N SER A 118 4.43 -10.05 -22.39
CA SER A 118 3.43 -10.86 -21.70
C SER A 118 3.37 -10.50 -20.21
N PHE A 119 2.15 -10.41 -19.69
CA PHE A 119 1.91 -10.09 -18.27
C PHE A 119 1.64 -11.34 -17.43
N LYS A 120 1.90 -12.53 -17.97
CA LYS A 120 1.81 -13.79 -17.22
C LYS A 120 2.97 -13.93 -16.24
N ALA A 121 2.78 -14.73 -15.19
CA ALA A 121 3.81 -14.98 -14.18
C ALA A 121 5.09 -15.63 -14.76
N ASP A 122 4.92 -16.46 -15.79
CA ASP A 122 6.02 -17.12 -16.53
C ASP A 122 6.61 -16.26 -17.67
N SER A 123 6.31 -14.96 -17.68
CA SER A 123 6.85 -14.03 -18.68
C SER A 123 8.37 -13.91 -18.54
N PHE A 124 9.04 -13.71 -19.68
CA PHE A 124 10.45 -13.34 -19.71
C PHE A 124 10.72 -11.92 -19.19
N MET A 125 9.67 -11.09 -19.06
CA MET A 125 9.77 -9.74 -18.53
C MET A 125 9.89 -9.76 -17.01
N SER A 126 10.76 -8.91 -16.47
CA SER A 126 10.78 -8.65 -15.04
C SER A 126 9.46 -8.01 -14.57
N VAL A 127 9.18 -8.10 -13.28
CA VAL A 127 8.01 -7.43 -12.68
C VAL A 127 8.05 -5.93 -12.94
N GLU A 128 9.24 -5.32 -12.79
CA GLU A 128 9.45 -3.90 -13.07
C GLU A 128 9.05 -3.53 -14.51
N GLN A 129 9.49 -4.31 -15.50
CA GLN A 129 9.16 -4.07 -16.90
C GLN A 129 7.64 -4.19 -17.15
N ARG A 130 6.98 -5.18 -16.54
CA ARG A 130 5.52 -5.35 -16.61
C ARG A 130 4.79 -4.17 -15.98
N ASN A 131 5.25 -3.70 -14.82
CA ASN A 131 4.66 -2.57 -14.13
C ASN A 131 4.88 -1.25 -14.88
N ARG A 132 6.05 -1.06 -15.49
CA ARG A 132 6.37 0.12 -16.29
C ARG A 132 5.38 0.34 -17.42
N ALA A 133 4.90 -0.72 -18.08
CA ALA A 133 3.89 -0.60 -19.13
C ALA A 133 2.59 0.07 -18.63
N CYS A 134 2.24 -0.11 -17.37
CA CYS A 134 1.09 0.55 -16.74
C CYS A 134 1.45 1.96 -16.25
N LEU A 135 2.60 2.10 -15.61
CA LEU A 135 3.04 3.35 -14.97
C LEU A 135 3.33 4.46 -16.00
N THR A 136 3.68 4.14 -17.23
CA THR A 136 3.81 5.13 -18.31
C THR A 136 2.62 6.10 -18.38
N CYS A 137 1.41 5.62 -18.05
CA CYS A 137 0.19 6.43 -18.03
C CYS A 137 -0.40 6.59 -16.62
N HIS A 138 -0.11 5.65 -15.71
CA HIS A 138 -0.73 5.57 -14.39
C HIS A 138 0.18 5.97 -13.22
N GLU A 139 1.21 6.77 -13.44
CA GLU A 139 2.15 7.21 -12.38
C GLU A 139 1.56 8.26 -11.43
N GLY A 140 0.54 8.99 -11.86
CA GLY A 140 -0.07 10.07 -11.08
C GLY A 140 -1.14 9.63 -10.07
N THR A 141 -1.63 10.61 -9.31
CA THR A 141 -2.74 10.50 -8.35
C THR A 141 -2.52 9.46 -7.23
N SER A 142 -3.40 8.49 -7.08
CA SER A 142 -3.34 7.47 -6.02
C SER A 142 -2.16 6.49 -6.16
N ARG A 143 -1.36 6.58 -7.22
CA ARG A 143 -0.21 5.70 -7.49
C ARG A 143 1.14 6.38 -7.33
N THR A 144 1.16 7.66 -6.98
CA THR A 144 2.39 8.41 -6.67
C THR A 144 3.24 7.74 -5.59
N GLY A 145 2.61 7.02 -4.66
CA GLY A 145 3.30 6.27 -3.61
C GLY A 145 3.79 4.88 -4.03
N TRP A 146 3.59 4.46 -5.28
CA TRP A 146 3.99 3.12 -5.75
C TRP A 146 5.49 2.91 -5.61
N HIS A 147 6.28 3.86 -6.12
CA HIS A 147 7.72 3.80 -5.99
C HIS A 147 8.16 3.81 -4.53
N ALA A 148 9.03 2.86 -4.19
CA ALA A 148 9.46 2.57 -2.83
C ALA A 148 8.35 2.02 -1.89
N SER A 149 7.17 1.68 -2.40
CA SER A 149 6.14 0.99 -1.62
C SER A 149 6.59 -0.42 -1.19
N THR A 150 5.92 -0.97 -0.19
CA THR A 150 6.18 -2.36 0.24
C THR A 150 5.85 -3.36 -0.87
N HIS A 151 4.80 -3.10 -1.65
CA HIS A 151 4.41 -3.97 -2.76
C HIS A 151 5.41 -3.92 -3.91
N GLU A 152 5.94 -2.74 -4.28
CA GLU A 152 6.99 -2.66 -5.29
C GLU A 152 8.25 -3.43 -4.84
N ARG A 153 8.70 -3.21 -3.60
CA ARG A 153 9.87 -3.92 -3.04
C ARG A 153 9.66 -5.43 -2.93
N ALA A 154 8.42 -5.88 -2.80
CA ALA A 154 8.05 -7.29 -2.80
C ALA A 154 7.79 -7.84 -4.22
N GLU A 155 8.17 -7.09 -5.26
CA GLU A 155 8.02 -7.46 -6.66
C GLU A 155 6.58 -7.85 -7.05
N VAL A 156 5.59 -7.14 -6.49
CA VAL A 156 4.19 -7.36 -6.85
C VAL A 156 3.91 -6.71 -8.21
N ALA A 157 3.39 -7.50 -9.14
CA ALA A 157 2.96 -6.98 -10.43
C ALA A 157 1.56 -6.34 -10.32
N CYS A 158 1.34 -5.25 -11.08
CA CYS A 158 0.01 -4.63 -11.19
C CYS A 158 -1.05 -5.69 -11.54
N THR A 159 -0.67 -6.66 -12.38
CA THR A 159 -1.54 -7.74 -12.85
C THR A 159 -1.80 -8.84 -11.82
N ASP A 160 -1.15 -8.84 -10.67
CA ASP A 160 -1.47 -9.76 -9.57
C ASP A 160 -2.79 -9.36 -8.91
N CYS A 161 -3.09 -8.05 -8.89
CA CYS A 161 -4.33 -7.51 -8.35
C CYS A 161 -5.34 -7.12 -9.46
N HIS A 162 -4.88 -6.66 -10.61
CA HIS A 162 -5.71 -6.15 -11.70
C HIS A 162 -5.75 -7.12 -12.90
N LYS A 163 -6.93 -7.33 -13.47
CA LYS A 163 -7.14 -8.17 -14.67
C LYS A 163 -7.84 -7.35 -15.75
N ILE A 164 -7.04 -6.78 -16.64
CA ILE A 164 -7.53 -5.83 -17.64
C ILE A 164 -8.45 -6.51 -18.65
N HIS A 165 -8.12 -7.73 -19.08
CA HIS A 165 -8.92 -8.46 -20.07
C HIS A 165 -10.19 -9.06 -19.48
N HIS A 166 -10.13 -9.61 -18.24
CA HIS A 166 -11.23 -10.32 -17.59
C HIS A 166 -11.36 -9.89 -16.12
N PRO A 167 -11.75 -8.63 -15.86
CA PRO A 167 -11.99 -8.18 -14.49
C PRO A 167 -13.18 -8.91 -13.89
N GLN A 168 -13.07 -9.26 -12.61
CA GLN A 168 -14.17 -9.86 -11.84
C GLN A 168 -14.81 -8.86 -10.88
N GLY A 169 -14.12 -7.78 -10.56
CA GLY A 169 -14.57 -6.75 -9.64
C GLY A 169 -14.39 -5.33 -10.19
N ASP A 170 -14.83 -4.37 -9.41
CA ASP A 170 -14.63 -2.95 -9.68
C ASP A 170 -13.13 -2.61 -9.78
N ALA A 171 -12.82 -1.49 -10.38
CA ALA A 171 -11.44 -1.04 -10.62
C ALA A 171 -10.56 -2.11 -11.34
N VAL A 172 -11.17 -2.92 -12.19
CA VAL A 172 -10.55 -4.02 -12.95
C VAL A 172 -9.83 -5.08 -12.08
N LEU A 173 -10.35 -5.32 -10.88
CA LEU A 173 -9.77 -6.29 -9.95
C LEU A 173 -9.90 -7.74 -10.44
N ALA A 174 -8.98 -8.57 -9.98
CA ALA A 174 -8.89 -9.99 -10.29
C ALA A 174 -9.96 -10.85 -9.60
N LYS A 175 -10.65 -10.30 -8.60
CA LYS A 175 -11.72 -10.95 -7.84
C LYS A 175 -12.90 -10.01 -7.68
N THR A 176 -14.06 -10.57 -7.41
CA THR A 176 -15.30 -9.82 -7.22
C THR A 176 -15.21 -8.83 -6.04
N ARG A 177 -14.54 -9.26 -4.96
CA ARG A 177 -14.31 -8.43 -3.79
C ARG A 177 -12.83 -8.09 -3.65
N GLU A 178 -12.53 -6.84 -3.32
CA GLU A 178 -11.17 -6.38 -3.08
C GLU A 178 -10.46 -7.22 -2.02
N SER A 179 -11.12 -7.52 -0.90
CA SER A 179 -10.53 -8.33 0.18
C SER A 179 -10.07 -9.71 -0.28
N GLU A 180 -10.75 -10.31 -1.25
CA GLU A 180 -10.36 -11.61 -1.80
C GLU A 180 -9.08 -11.52 -2.63
N VAL A 181 -8.83 -10.39 -3.29
CA VAL A 181 -7.55 -10.11 -3.96
C VAL A 181 -6.44 -10.05 -2.91
N CYS A 182 -6.61 -9.24 -1.88
CA CYS A 182 -5.61 -9.07 -0.82
C CYS A 182 -5.31 -10.39 -0.09
N PHE A 183 -6.33 -11.19 0.18
CA PHE A 183 -6.22 -12.47 0.88
C PHE A 183 -5.51 -13.57 0.07
N THR A 184 -5.21 -13.36 -1.19
CA THR A 184 -4.36 -14.30 -1.95
C THR A 184 -2.96 -14.38 -1.35
N CYS A 185 -2.44 -13.28 -0.82
CA CYS A 185 -1.13 -13.17 -0.18
C CYS A 185 -1.24 -12.96 1.34
N HIS A 186 -2.17 -12.11 1.81
CA HIS A 186 -2.33 -11.73 3.22
C HIS A 186 -3.17 -12.76 4.01
N LYS A 187 -2.61 -13.98 4.16
CA LYS A 187 -3.31 -15.12 4.80
C LYS A 187 -3.59 -14.91 6.29
N GLN A 188 -2.67 -14.25 6.99
CA GLN A 188 -2.83 -13.95 8.42
C GLN A 188 -4.01 -13.00 8.63
N GLN A 189 -4.09 -11.92 7.87
CA GLN A 189 -5.19 -10.97 7.95
C GLN A 189 -6.53 -11.62 7.59
N ARG A 190 -6.53 -12.54 6.62
CA ARG A 190 -7.72 -13.35 6.34
C ARG A 190 -8.17 -14.12 7.57
N ALA A 191 -7.24 -14.80 8.25
CA ALA A 191 -7.56 -15.56 9.47
C ALA A 191 -8.05 -14.63 10.59
N ASP A 192 -7.44 -13.45 10.75
CA ASP A 192 -7.81 -12.48 11.77
C ASP A 192 -9.25 -11.97 11.58
N PHE A 193 -9.68 -11.70 10.34
CA PHE A 193 -11.06 -11.31 10.05
C PHE A 193 -12.08 -12.42 10.29
N HIS A 194 -11.67 -13.66 10.55
CA HIS A 194 -12.54 -14.76 10.97
C HIS A 194 -12.72 -14.86 12.48
N LYS A 195 -12.00 -14.07 13.27
CA LYS A 195 -12.18 -14.03 14.72
C LYS A 195 -13.55 -13.42 15.09
N THR A 196 -13.99 -13.68 16.31
CA THR A 196 -15.34 -13.32 16.79
C THR A 196 -15.61 -11.81 16.80
N SER A 197 -14.59 -10.99 17.01
CA SER A 197 -14.67 -9.53 16.96
C SER A 197 -13.76 -9.01 15.88
N SER A 198 -14.33 -8.52 14.80
CA SER A 198 -13.59 -8.00 13.64
C SER A 198 -14.42 -6.95 12.91
N HIS A 199 -13.76 -6.09 12.15
CA HIS A 199 -14.47 -5.20 11.24
C HIS A 199 -15.21 -5.99 10.14
N PRO A 200 -16.32 -5.48 9.59
CA PRO A 200 -17.23 -6.22 8.71
C PRO A 200 -16.72 -6.32 7.25
N VAL A 201 -15.42 -6.62 7.08
CA VAL A 201 -14.78 -6.82 5.76
C VAL A 201 -15.34 -8.06 5.08
N ARG A 202 -15.56 -9.14 5.83
CA ARG A 202 -16.13 -10.38 5.30
C ARG A 202 -17.56 -10.20 4.80
N GLN A 203 -18.31 -9.29 5.39
CA GLN A 203 -19.67 -8.95 5.01
C GLN A 203 -19.71 -7.98 3.80
N GLY A 204 -18.55 -7.52 3.33
CA GLY A 204 -18.44 -6.58 2.22
C GLY A 204 -18.87 -5.15 2.56
N LYS A 205 -18.97 -4.83 3.87
CA LYS A 205 -19.33 -3.47 4.33
C LYS A 205 -18.10 -2.56 4.48
N MET A 206 -16.91 -3.15 4.45
CA MET A 206 -15.63 -2.45 4.45
C MET A 206 -14.67 -3.14 3.50
N ALA A 207 -13.79 -2.37 2.90
CA ALA A 207 -12.69 -2.80 2.06
C ALA A 207 -11.33 -2.60 2.76
N CYS A 208 -10.31 -3.27 2.30
CA CYS A 208 -8.96 -3.07 2.82
C CYS A 208 -8.47 -1.64 2.53
N SER A 209 -8.88 -1.09 1.37
CA SER A 209 -8.55 0.27 0.94
C SER A 209 -9.23 1.39 1.73
N ASP A 210 -10.21 1.09 2.58
CA ASP A 210 -10.78 2.08 3.50
C ASP A 210 -9.75 2.53 4.55
N CYS A 211 -8.79 1.64 4.86
CA CYS A 211 -7.72 1.89 5.83
C CYS A 211 -6.33 1.95 5.21
N HIS A 212 -6.09 1.20 4.12
CA HIS A 212 -4.78 1.05 3.49
C HIS A 212 -4.74 1.67 2.09
N SER A 213 -3.57 2.18 1.71
CA SER A 213 -3.27 2.58 0.33
C SER A 213 -2.45 1.48 -0.35
N PRO A 214 -3.06 0.58 -1.12
CA PRO A 214 -2.36 -0.57 -1.70
C PRO A 214 -1.31 -0.18 -2.73
N HIS A 215 -1.41 1.01 -3.31
CA HIS A 215 -0.42 1.57 -4.23
C HIS A 215 0.74 2.30 -3.54
N GLY A 216 0.79 2.25 -2.20
CA GLY A 216 1.85 2.85 -1.42
C GLY A 216 1.43 4.09 -0.63
N SER A 217 2.11 4.29 0.47
CA SER A 217 1.99 5.45 1.34
C SER A 217 3.30 5.57 2.12
N THR A 218 3.57 6.76 2.63
CA THR A 218 4.76 7.05 3.46
C THR A 218 4.58 6.57 4.91
N VAL A 219 3.41 6.06 5.26
CA VAL A 219 3.04 5.65 6.61
C VAL A 219 3.25 4.14 6.76
N GLN A 220 3.72 3.73 7.93
CA GLN A 220 3.88 2.32 8.26
C GLN A 220 2.56 1.55 8.05
N GLY A 221 2.67 0.35 7.48
CA GLY A 221 1.50 -0.46 7.12
C GLY A 221 0.72 0.09 5.92
N MET A 222 1.28 1.04 5.19
CA MET A 222 0.63 1.70 4.04
C MET A 222 -0.76 2.27 4.38
N LEU A 223 -0.90 2.91 5.54
CA LEU A 223 -2.16 3.52 5.94
C LEU A 223 -2.57 4.66 4.99
N ALA A 224 -3.87 4.82 4.80
CA ALA A 224 -4.45 5.84 3.93
C ALA A 224 -4.38 7.26 4.52
N LYS A 225 -4.17 7.39 5.83
CA LYS A 225 -4.02 8.66 6.54
C LYS A 225 -2.66 8.76 7.20
N PRO A 226 -2.18 9.97 7.54
CA PRO A 226 -0.85 10.20 8.11
C PRO A 226 -0.58 9.46 9.42
N THR A 227 -1.60 9.12 10.19
CA THR A 227 -1.46 8.33 11.42
C THR A 227 -2.52 7.24 11.50
N LEU A 228 -2.28 6.22 12.33
CA LEU A 228 -3.26 5.18 12.62
C LEU A 228 -4.55 5.80 13.19
N ASN A 229 -4.43 6.68 14.18
CA ASN A 229 -5.58 7.32 14.82
C ASN A 229 -6.43 8.11 13.81
N GLN A 230 -5.79 8.87 12.90
CA GLN A 230 -6.52 9.59 11.85
C GLN A 230 -7.25 8.62 10.89
N THR A 231 -6.68 7.45 10.64
CA THR A 231 -7.37 6.41 9.85
C THR A 231 -8.61 5.91 10.59
N CYS A 232 -8.49 5.63 11.89
CA CYS A 232 -9.61 5.18 12.72
C CYS A 232 -10.71 6.25 12.83
N TYR A 233 -10.33 7.51 13.02
CA TYR A 233 -11.27 8.64 13.16
C TYR A 233 -12.08 8.93 11.89
N THR A 234 -11.74 8.36 10.76
CA THR A 234 -12.57 8.48 9.55
C THR A 234 -13.98 7.94 9.77
N CYS A 235 -14.10 6.88 10.60
CA CYS A 235 -15.37 6.27 10.97
C CYS A 235 -15.71 6.45 12.46
N HIS A 236 -14.70 6.46 13.34
CA HIS A 236 -14.83 6.58 14.79
C HIS A 236 -14.59 8.01 15.27
N ALA A 237 -15.27 8.98 14.64
CA ALA A 237 -15.10 10.39 14.94
C ALA A 237 -15.44 10.75 16.40
N ASP A 238 -16.34 9.98 17.02
CA ASP A 238 -16.74 10.13 18.42
C ASP A 238 -15.60 9.84 19.42
N LYS A 239 -14.55 9.16 19.00
CA LYS A 239 -13.35 8.87 19.83
C LYS A 239 -12.24 9.91 19.67
N ARG A 240 -12.40 10.86 18.75
CA ARG A 240 -11.39 11.87 18.45
C ARG A 240 -11.26 12.96 19.52
N GLY A 241 -12.34 13.26 20.20
CA GLY A 241 -12.41 14.45 21.05
C GLY A 241 -12.75 15.75 20.27
N PRO A 242 -12.50 16.91 20.86
CA PRO A 242 -11.80 17.14 22.12
C PRO A 242 -12.58 16.67 23.33
N VAL A 243 -11.86 16.18 24.34
CA VAL A 243 -12.41 15.81 25.65
C VAL A 243 -11.65 16.55 26.76
N LEU A 244 -12.34 16.87 27.85
CA LEU A 244 -11.70 17.58 28.97
C LEU A 244 -10.72 16.71 29.74
N TRP A 245 -11.00 15.42 29.81
CA TRP A 245 -10.19 14.43 30.50
C TRP A 245 -9.75 13.38 29.50
N GLU A 246 -8.56 13.58 28.99
CA GLU A 246 -7.95 12.65 28.01
C GLU A 246 -7.35 11.43 28.70
N HIS A 247 -7.36 10.32 27.99
CA HIS A 247 -6.56 9.14 28.31
C HIS A 247 -5.40 9.06 27.32
N ALA A 248 -4.22 9.34 27.77
CA ALA A 248 -3.04 9.52 26.91
C ALA A 248 -2.84 8.42 25.86
N PRO A 249 -2.94 7.10 26.18
CA PRO A 249 -2.79 6.03 25.18
C PRO A 249 -3.78 6.12 24.01
N VAL A 250 -4.97 6.69 24.23
CA VAL A 250 -5.99 6.87 23.18
C VAL A 250 -5.57 7.95 22.19
N ALA A 251 -4.98 9.03 22.70
CA ALA A 251 -4.44 10.09 21.85
C ALA A 251 -3.18 9.63 21.08
N GLU A 252 -2.40 8.71 21.66
CA GLU A 252 -1.16 8.22 21.06
C GLU A 252 -1.42 7.23 19.94
N ASP A 253 -2.02 6.06 20.24
CA ASP A 253 -2.19 4.98 19.25
C ASP A 253 -3.31 4.02 19.65
N CYS A 254 -4.33 3.88 18.81
CA CYS A 254 -5.45 2.96 19.02
C CYS A 254 -4.99 1.49 19.12
N SER A 255 -3.88 1.11 18.45
CA SER A 255 -3.39 -0.27 18.47
C SER A 255 -2.74 -0.70 19.79
N LEU A 256 -2.48 0.23 20.71
CA LEU A 256 -2.08 -0.12 22.09
C LEU A 256 -3.11 -1.03 22.76
N CYS A 257 -4.39 -0.84 22.41
CA CYS A 257 -5.49 -1.60 22.98
C CYS A 257 -6.21 -2.50 21.97
N HIS A 258 -6.28 -2.12 20.69
CA HIS A 258 -7.08 -2.78 19.67
C HIS A 258 -6.25 -3.45 18.59
N THR A 259 -6.75 -4.58 18.05
CA THR A 259 -6.23 -5.26 16.87
C THR A 259 -7.23 -5.11 15.73
N PRO A 260 -7.03 -4.16 14.79
CA PRO A 260 -8.05 -3.74 13.84
C PRO A 260 -8.50 -4.82 12.85
N HIS A 261 -7.70 -5.84 12.60
CA HIS A 261 -8.07 -6.95 11.72
C HIS A 261 -8.95 -8.01 12.43
N GLY A 262 -8.91 -8.05 13.75
CA GLY A 262 -9.77 -8.94 14.53
C GLY A 262 -9.12 -9.54 15.77
N SER A 263 -9.97 -9.86 16.73
CA SER A 263 -9.62 -10.48 18.02
C SER A 263 -10.68 -11.50 18.41
N VAL A 264 -10.29 -12.42 19.27
CA VAL A 264 -11.24 -13.30 19.98
C VAL A 264 -11.91 -12.60 21.16
N ARG A 265 -11.55 -11.35 21.44
CA ARG A 265 -12.08 -10.55 22.52
C ARG A 265 -13.01 -9.47 21.98
N ALA A 266 -14.04 -9.12 22.78
CA ALA A 266 -14.96 -8.04 22.44
C ALA A 266 -14.21 -6.74 22.12
N ALA A 267 -14.78 -5.89 21.29
CA ALA A 267 -14.22 -4.63 20.83
C ALA A 267 -12.80 -4.77 20.22
N MET A 268 -12.47 -5.93 19.68
CA MET A 268 -11.16 -6.23 19.07
C MET A 268 -9.98 -5.94 20.02
N LEU A 269 -10.14 -6.13 21.32
CA LEU A 269 -9.06 -5.90 22.27
C LEU A 269 -7.91 -6.90 22.08
N ASN A 270 -6.66 -6.42 22.20
CA ASN A 270 -5.46 -7.25 22.09
C ASN A 270 -5.27 -8.12 23.35
N LYS A 271 -5.74 -7.65 24.52
CA LYS A 271 -5.77 -8.40 25.79
C LYS A 271 -7.11 -8.19 26.48
N SER A 272 -7.50 -9.12 27.33
CA SER A 272 -8.70 -8.95 28.14
C SER A 272 -8.44 -7.99 29.30
N PRO A 273 -9.39 -7.11 29.66
CA PRO A 273 -9.37 -6.47 30.97
C PRO A 273 -9.48 -7.56 32.08
N PRO A 274 -8.81 -7.42 33.23
CA PRO A 274 -7.99 -6.29 33.66
C PRO A 274 -6.55 -6.29 33.12
N LEU A 275 -6.07 -7.39 32.50
CA LEU A 275 -4.67 -7.53 32.06
C LEU A 275 -4.25 -6.42 31.06
N LEU A 276 -5.17 -5.97 30.21
CA LEU A 276 -4.93 -4.86 29.30
C LEU A 276 -4.55 -3.59 30.08
N CYS A 277 -5.35 -3.25 31.08
CA CYS A 277 -5.15 -2.03 31.88
C CYS A 277 -3.89 -2.12 32.75
N GLN A 278 -3.61 -3.30 33.29
CA GLN A 278 -2.46 -3.57 34.17
C GLN A 278 -1.10 -3.51 33.47
N GLN A 279 -1.05 -3.39 32.16
CA GLN A 279 0.21 -3.15 31.46
C GLN A 279 0.81 -1.78 31.82
N CYS A 280 -0.03 -0.82 32.21
CA CYS A 280 0.38 0.55 32.55
C CYS A 280 -0.09 0.96 33.94
N HIS A 281 -1.20 0.41 34.44
CA HIS A 281 -1.78 0.77 35.73
C HIS A 281 -1.48 -0.27 36.80
N SER A 282 -0.92 0.20 37.94
CA SER A 282 -0.77 -0.64 39.13
C SER A 282 -2.12 -0.92 39.76
N SER A 283 -2.33 -2.17 40.15
CA SER A 283 -3.49 -2.58 40.92
C SER A 283 -3.27 -2.48 42.44
N ALA A 284 -2.08 -2.09 42.90
CA ALA A 284 -1.75 -1.98 44.32
C ALA A 284 -2.66 -0.97 45.03
N GLY A 285 -3.30 -1.40 46.10
CA GLY A 285 -4.21 -0.56 46.89
C GLY A 285 -5.59 -0.31 46.26
N HIS A 286 -5.86 -0.82 45.05
CA HIS A 286 -7.15 -0.67 44.41
C HIS A 286 -8.16 -1.71 44.91
N PRO A 287 -9.44 -1.34 45.18
CA PRO A 287 -10.43 -2.28 45.76
C PRO A 287 -10.74 -3.49 44.87
N SER A 288 -10.45 -3.41 43.54
CA SER A 288 -10.68 -4.48 42.57
C SER A 288 -9.43 -5.31 42.25
N VAL A 289 -8.43 -5.34 43.10
CA VAL A 289 -7.23 -6.19 42.90
C VAL A 289 -7.66 -7.65 42.74
N PRO A 290 -7.25 -8.37 41.70
CA PRO A 290 -7.47 -9.79 41.57
C PRO A 290 -6.80 -10.51 42.76
N ARG A 291 -7.57 -11.28 43.54
CA ARG A 291 -7.06 -12.04 44.66
C ARG A 291 -7.10 -13.52 44.30
N THR A 292 -6.10 -14.26 44.72
CA THR A 292 -6.15 -15.73 44.67
C THR A 292 -7.22 -16.24 45.65
N GLY A 293 -7.71 -17.46 45.43
CA GLY A 293 -8.71 -18.06 46.33
C GLY A 293 -8.32 -18.01 47.80
N ALA A 294 -7.02 -18.13 48.10
CA ALA A 294 -6.48 -18.01 49.48
C ALA A 294 -6.58 -16.60 50.06
N ALA A 295 -6.71 -15.57 49.24
CA ALA A 295 -6.80 -14.18 49.69
C ALA A 295 -8.24 -13.63 49.67
N LEU A 296 -9.25 -14.45 49.35
CA LEU A 296 -10.66 -14.08 49.44
C LEU A 296 -11.08 -13.98 50.87
N PRO A 297 -11.80 -12.93 51.30
CA PRO A 297 -12.31 -12.82 52.65
C PRO A 297 -13.21 -14.03 53.01
N ALA A 298 -12.96 -14.69 54.11
CA ALA A 298 -13.72 -15.85 54.53
C ALA A 298 -15.23 -15.58 54.77
N ASN A 299 -15.61 -14.32 54.96
CA ASN A 299 -16.96 -13.90 55.33
C ASN A 299 -17.65 -13.00 54.29
N GLY A 300 -17.47 -13.25 53.03
CA GLY A 300 -18.27 -12.57 51.97
C GLY A 300 -18.14 -11.04 51.96
N GLY A 301 -17.02 -10.50 52.37
CA GLY A 301 -16.75 -9.07 52.31
C GLY A 301 -16.89 -8.55 50.86
N THR A 302 -17.48 -7.40 50.70
CA THR A 302 -17.86 -6.76 49.44
C THR A 302 -16.77 -6.68 48.37
N GLY A 303 -15.49 -6.87 48.72
CA GLY A 303 -14.37 -6.89 47.81
C GLY A 303 -14.33 -8.08 46.81
N ALA A 304 -14.92 -9.23 47.20
CA ALA A 304 -14.85 -10.46 46.40
C ALA A 304 -15.75 -10.43 45.13
N ILE A 305 -16.89 -9.77 45.21
CA ILE A 305 -17.87 -9.71 44.11
C ILE A 305 -17.32 -8.89 42.93
N PHE A 306 -16.61 -7.81 43.23
CA PHE A 306 -16.01 -6.94 42.18
C PHE A 306 -14.80 -7.61 41.50
N VAL A 307 -14.13 -8.55 42.16
CA VAL A 307 -12.99 -9.30 41.60
C VAL A 307 -13.44 -10.32 40.57
N ILE A 308 -14.56 -11.00 40.81
CA ILE A 308 -15.09 -12.04 39.91
C ILE A 308 -15.72 -11.41 38.65
N ALA A 309 -16.32 -10.24 38.78
CA ALA A 309 -16.84 -9.47 37.65
C ALA A 309 -15.74 -8.75 36.79
N GLY A 310 -14.54 -8.75 37.26
CA GLY A 310 -13.22 -8.69 36.64
C GLY A 310 -12.89 -7.61 35.63
N SER A 311 -13.74 -6.61 35.36
CA SER A 311 -13.40 -5.58 34.37
C SER A 311 -13.26 -4.19 35.00
N CYS A 312 -12.12 -3.55 34.79
CA CYS A 312 -11.91 -2.15 35.17
C CYS A 312 -12.98 -1.24 34.55
N THR A 313 -13.47 -1.59 33.39
CA THR A 313 -14.52 -0.85 32.66
C THR A 313 -15.92 -0.93 33.32
N ASN A 314 -16.12 -1.76 34.33
CA ASN A 314 -17.36 -1.74 35.12
C ASN A 314 -17.53 -0.42 35.88
N CYS A 315 -16.41 0.21 36.24
CA CYS A 315 -16.38 1.51 36.90
C CYS A 315 -15.78 2.61 36.00
N HIS A 316 -14.67 2.31 35.34
CA HIS A 316 -13.97 3.23 34.42
C HIS A 316 -14.52 3.06 33.00
N THR A 317 -15.74 3.54 32.75
CA THR A 317 -16.44 3.31 31.46
C THR A 317 -15.96 4.21 30.32
N GLN A 318 -15.33 5.35 30.65
CA GLN A 318 -14.95 6.38 29.71
C GLN A 318 -13.46 6.32 29.32
N VAL A 319 -12.98 5.12 29.05
CA VAL A 319 -11.54 4.87 28.76
C VAL A 319 -11.02 5.63 27.54
N HIS A 320 -11.87 6.09 26.64
CA HIS A 320 -11.47 6.90 25.48
C HIS A 320 -11.41 8.40 25.76
N GLY A 321 -11.68 8.80 27.02
CA GLY A 321 -11.76 10.19 27.44
C GLY A 321 -13.18 10.60 27.81
N SER A 322 -13.31 11.67 28.58
CA SER A 322 -14.58 12.10 29.14
C SER A 322 -14.70 13.61 29.26
N ASN A 323 -15.90 14.12 29.11
CA ASN A 323 -16.29 15.49 29.48
C ASN A 323 -17.06 15.54 30.80
N HIS A 324 -17.20 14.40 31.48
CA HIS A 324 -17.98 14.29 32.71
C HIS A 324 -17.24 14.88 33.92
N PRO A 325 -17.94 15.51 34.88
CA PRO A 325 -17.32 16.08 36.10
C PRO A 325 -16.61 15.05 36.99
N SER A 326 -16.79 13.75 36.78
CA SER A 326 -16.01 12.72 37.52
C SER A 326 -14.50 12.82 37.30
N GLY A 327 -14.09 13.60 36.28
CA GLY A 327 -12.71 13.98 36.09
C GLY A 327 -11.84 12.88 35.53
N ALA A 328 -10.52 12.96 35.82
CA ALA A 328 -9.47 12.10 35.32
C ALA A 328 -9.63 10.61 35.71
N LYS A 329 -10.56 10.26 36.57
CA LYS A 329 -10.86 8.85 36.88
C LYS A 329 -11.63 8.14 35.75
N LEU A 330 -12.11 8.88 34.75
CA LEU A 330 -12.81 8.34 33.57
C LEU A 330 -14.00 7.42 33.94
N MET A 331 -14.66 7.76 35.04
CA MET A 331 -15.86 7.09 35.53
C MET A 331 -17.09 7.83 35.02
N ARG A 332 -17.81 7.25 34.06
CA ARG A 332 -18.98 7.84 33.39
C ARG A 332 -18.77 9.22 32.81
#